data_b4d5fe6045ff4c90471a5312a525b4a0
#
_entry.id   b4d5fe6045ff4c90471a5312a525b4a0
#
_cell.length_a   1.000
_cell.length_b   1.000
_cell.length_c   1.000
_cell.angle_alpha   90.00
_cell.angle_beta   90.00
_cell.angle_gamma   90.00
#
_symmetry.space_group_name_H-M   'P 1'
#
loop_
_entity.id
_entity.type
_entity.pdbx_description
1 polymer ?
#
loop_
_entity_poly.entity_id
_entity_poly.type
_entity_poly.pdbx_seq_one_letter_code
_entity_poly.pdbx_strand_id
1 'polypeptide(L)'
;MLNIKLIQEAHLKATNVLHECATPYGFRASGMAAGYPQVWARDAMITFLGAACTGDERLMQAGRAALETLGKYQTNRGLIPLNVNPDTGYISTENAGAADSNLWFILGHFLYYHYSHDTEFLQRHWPVIDKAMCWLDYQDMNECGLMEVPEAGDWMDLLAVRYNVLYDNVLYYAAKLAHEQMAALVASGTPIYCADVDAAGVHERINLLMWVDRCWVAEHFAEHLERLKTIRLEWFMLYHNVGTISSRPFYLPFVAFREYGDWCDSFGNLLAVLTGVADGHRREHILRYMLQVGMAEPYPTKAIYPPIYPGENHWRDYYRSRNLNIPHQYHNGGIWPMVGGFHVAALVRHGWQHHAEQMLASLAEANRQGTNHDWAFNEWLHGTSGHPMGYEQQAWSAAMFLYAEHAVRTGTLPLFDELLAAKPTAAIASEDNEFHMAGGGGPA
;
A
#
# COMPACT_ATOMS: atom_id res chain seq x y z
N MET A 1 7.17 -18.92 -21.69
CA MET A 1 5.71 -19.05 -21.92
C MET A 1 5.03 -19.24 -20.57
N LEU A 2 3.99 -18.48 -20.31
CA LEU A 2 3.20 -18.58 -19.09
C LEU A 2 2.65 -20.01 -18.93
N ASN A 3 2.77 -20.60 -17.74
CA ASN A 3 2.19 -21.92 -17.47
C ASN A 3 0.67 -21.76 -17.25
N ILE A 4 -0.10 -21.79 -18.35
CA ILE A 4 -1.53 -21.55 -18.36
C ILE A 4 -2.30 -22.48 -17.40
N LYS A 5 -1.89 -23.75 -17.30
CA LYS A 5 -2.56 -24.71 -16.41
C LYS A 5 -2.38 -24.33 -14.93
N LEU A 6 -1.16 -23.92 -14.55
CA LEU A 6 -0.87 -23.44 -13.20
C LEU A 6 -1.71 -22.22 -12.85
N ILE A 7 -1.79 -21.24 -13.75
CA ILE A 7 -2.58 -20.01 -13.54
C ILE A 7 -4.07 -20.31 -13.42
N GLN A 8 -4.61 -21.17 -14.29
CA GLN A 8 -6.02 -21.57 -14.20
C GLN A 8 -6.37 -22.31 -12.91
N GLU A 9 -5.46 -23.19 -12.45
CA GLU A 9 -5.63 -23.89 -11.17
C GLU A 9 -5.57 -22.89 -10.01
N ALA A 10 -4.57 -21.99 -10.00
CA ALA A 10 -4.42 -20.94 -9.00
C ALA A 10 -5.67 -20.04 -8.92
N HIS A 11 -6.22 -19.65 -10.09
CA HIS A 11 -7.45 -18.86 -10.16
C HIS A 11 -8.62 -19.55 -9.46
N LEU A 12 -8.87 -20.83 -9.79
CA LEU A 12 -9.93 -21.59 -9.17
C LEU A 12 -9.76 -21.70 -7.66
N LYS A 13 -8.53 -22.01 -7.22
CA LYS A 13 -8.22 -22.17 -5.79
C LYS A 13 -8.34 -20.83 -5.04
N ALA A 14 -7.83 -19.74 -5.61
CA ALA A 14 -7.96 -18.40 -5.03
C ALA A 14 -9.44 -17.98 -4.88
N THR A 15 -10.25 -18.20 -5.92
CA THR A 15 -11.69 -17.92 -5.86
C THR A 15 -12.39 -18.71 -4.76
N ASN A 16 -12.03 -19.98 -4.57
CA ASN A 16 -12.58 -20.80 -3.48
C ASN A 16 -12.22 -20.24 -2.11
N VAL A 17 -10.97 -19.82 -1.89
CA VAL A 17 -10.55 -19.17 -0.63
C VAL A 17 -11.38 -17.90 -0.37
N LEU A 18 -11.63 -17.08 -1.38
CA LEU A 18 -12.47 -15.89 -1.21
C LEU A 18 -13.91 -16.24 -0.83
N HIS A 19 -14.48 -17.27 -1.43
CA HIS A 19 -15.82 -17.73 -1.07
C HIS A 19 -15.90 -18.28 0.37
N GLU A 20 -14.85 -18.93 0.87
CA GLU A 20 -14.77 -19.40 2.25
C GLU A 20 -14.61 -18.23 3.24
N CYS A 21 -13.90 -17.17 2.83
CA CYS A 21 -13.71 -15.97 3.63
C CYS A 21 -14.91 -15.02 3.60
N ALA A 22 -15.76 -15.09 2.56
CA ALA A 22 -16.93 -14.21 2.39
C ALA A 22 -18.05 -14.57 3.38
N THR A 23 -18.42 -13.62 4.24
CA THR A 23 -19.48 -13.72 5.24
C THR A 23 -20.53 -12.62 5.05
N PRO A 24 -21.69 -12.69 5.71
CA PRO A 24 -22.68 -11.60 5.71
C PRO A 24 -22.16 -10.28 6.30
N TYR A 25 -21.02 -10.29 6.98
CA TYR A 25 -20.41 -9.12 7.63
C TYR A 25 -19.19 -8.58 6.87
N GLY A 26 -18.76 -9.24 5.81
CA GLY A 26 -17.57 -8.91 5.04
C GLY A 26 -16.60 -10.10 4.91
N PHE A 27 -15.37 -9.80 4.51
CA PHE A 27 -14.33 -10.82 4.39
C PHE A 27 -13.63 -11.05 5.73
N ARG A 28 -13.55 -12.30 6.17
CA ARG A 28 -12.60 -12.71 7.21
C ARG A 28 -11.19 -12.73 6.59
N ALA A 29 -10.17 -12.45 7.39
CA ALA A 29 -8.79 -12.45 6.88
C ALA A 29 -8.28 -13.87 6.53
N SER A 30 -8.81 -14.92 7.18
CA SER A 30 -8.46 -16.30 6.86
C SER A 30 -9.71 -17.20 6.79
N GLY A 31 -9.72 -18.14 5.86
CA GLY A 31 -10.74 -19.19 5.74
C GLY A 31 -10.62 -20.29 6.81
N MET A 32 -9.50 -20.37 7.53
CA MET A 32 -9.29 -21.37 8.55
C MET A 32 -10.14 -21.12 9.80
N ALA A 33 -10.68 -22.19 10.40
CA ALA A 33 -11.45 -22.12 11.64
C ALA A 33 -10.64 -21.59 12.84
N ALA A 34 -9.34 -21.86 12.87
CA ALA A 34 -8.40 -21.38 13.90
C ALA A 34 -7.65 -20.10 13.47
N GLY A 35 -7.99 -19.52 12.31
CA GLY A 35 -7.37 -18.30 11.78
C GLY A 35 -7.98 -17.04 12.35
N TYR A 36 -8.00 -16.00 11.54
CA TYR A 36 -8.54 -14.69 11.89
C TYR A 36 -10.05 -14.59 11.55
N PRO A 37 -10.96 -14.78 12.53
CA PRO A 37 -12.41 -14.72 12.29
C PRO A 37 -12.94 -13.28 12.11
N GLN A 38 -12.12 -12.27 12.40
CA GLN A 38 -12.50 -10.87 12.35
C GLN A 38 -12.53 -10.34 10.91
N VAL A 39 -13.32 -9.30 10.70
CA VAL A 39 -13.23 -8.40 9.55
C VAL A 39 -12.18 -7.33 9.88
N TRP A 40 -11.01 -7.45 9.26
CA TRP A 40 -9.92 -6.48 9.39
C TRP A 40 -10.08 -5.41 8.32
N ALA A 41 -9.89 -4.14 8.68
CA ALA A 41 -10.11 -3.04 7.76
C ALA A 41 -9.20 -3.11 6.53
N ARG A 42 -7.90 -3.21 6.73
CA ARG A 42 -6.91 -3.35 5.65
C ARG A 42 -7.13 -4.62 4.84
N ASP A 43 -7.19 -5.77 5.52
CA ASP A 43 -7.30 -7.08 4.88
C ASP A 43 -8.55 -7.21 4.02
N ALA A 44 -9.70 -6.74 4.54
CA ALA A 44 -10.96 -6.80 3.83
C ALA A 44 -10.95 -5.92 2.56
N MET A 45 -10.33 -4.74 2.60
CA MET A 45 -10.28 -3.83 1.45
C MET A 45 -9.25 -4.28 0.41
N ILE A 46 -8.10 -4.81 0.81
CA ILE A 46 -7.15 -5.43 -0.11
C ILE A 46 -7.77 -6.69 -0.74
N THR A 47 -8.49 -7.50 0.05
CA THR A 47 -9.24 -8.64 -0.48
C THR A 47 -10.28 -8.19 -1.50
N PHE A 48 -10.95 -7.07 -1.25
CA PHE A 48 -11.95 -6.54 -2.15
C PHE A 48 -11.38 -6.12 -3.51
N LEU A 49 -10.12 -5.66 -3.60
CA LEU A 49 -9.46 -5.38 -4.89
C LEU A 49 -9.50 -6.58 -5.83
N GLY A 50 -9.08 -7.76 -5.34
CA GLY A 50 -9.09 -8.98 -6.15
C GLY A 50 -10.50 -9.54 -6.35
N ALA A 51 -11.36 -9.46 -5.34
CA ALA A 51 -12.75 -9.89 -5.42
C ALA A 51 -13.52 -9.13 -6.50
N ALA A 52 -13.34 -7.82 -6.59
CA ALA A 52 -13.98 -6.98 -7.61
C ALA A 52 -13.58 -7.38 -9.05
N CYS A 53 -12.36 -7.89 -9.25
CA CYS A 53 -11.90 -8.35 -10.56
C CYS A 53 -12.58 -9.65 -11.03
N THR A 54 -13.27 -10.40 -10.15
CA THR A 54 -13.92 -11.67 -10.50
C THR A 54 -15.27 -11.50 -11.17
N GLY A 55 -15.94 -10.38 -10.96
CA GLY A 55 -17.34 -10.18 -11.36
C GLY A 55 -18.35 -11.01 -10.57
N ASP A 56 -17.94 -11.66 -9.48
CA ASP A 56 -18.81 -12.48 -8.63
C ASP A 56 -19.64 -11.59 -7.69
N GLU A 57 -20.96 -11.67 -7.80
CA GLU A 57 -21.89 -10.84 -7.04
C GLU A 57 -21.80 -11.09 -5.53
N ARG A 58 -21.60 -12.34 -5.11
CA ARG A 58 -21.46 -12.68 -3.68
C ARG A 58 -20.21 -12.05 -3.08
N LEU A 59 -19.11 -12.04 -3.83
CA LEU A 59 -17.86 -11.39 -3.39
C LEU A 59 -17.99 -9.87 -3.38
N MET A 60 -18.71 -9.28 -4.35
CA MET A 60 -19.05 -7.86 -4.32
C MET A 60 -19.89 -7.47 -3.11
N GLN A 61 -20.91 -8.30 -2.78
CA GLN A 61 -21.73 -8.09 -1.58
C GLN A 61 -20.91 -8.22 -0.29
N ALA A 62 -19.95 -9.15 -0.22
CA ALA A 62 -19.05 -9.25 0.94
C ALA A 62 -18.16 -8.00 1.09
N GLY A 63 -17.65 -7.42 -0.01
CA GLY A 63 -16.94 -6.14 0.02
C GLY A 63 -17.79 -5.00 0.59
N ARG A 64 -19.02 -4.86 0.10
CA ARG A 64 -19.99 -3.90 0.63
C ARG A 64 -20.27 -4.12 2.12
N ALA A 65 -20.53 -5.36 2.52
CA ALA A 65 -20.81 -5.72 3.91
C ALA A 65 -19.63 -5.40 4.84
N ALA A 66 -18.38 -5.53 4.37
CA ALA A 66 -17.21 -5.12 5.12
C ALA A 66 -17.19 -3.61 5.39
N LEU A 67 -17.53 -2.79 4.38
CA LEU A 67 -17.65 -1.33 4.52
C LEU A 67 -18.75 -0.95 5.52
N GLU A 68 -19.92 -1.60 5.44
CA GLU A 68 -21.03 -1.39 6.37
C GLU A 68 -20.64 -1.80 7.81
N THR A 69 -20.00 -2.95 7.97
CA THR A 69 -19.56 -3.45 9.28
C THR A 69 -18.53 -2.53 9.92
N LEU A 70 -17.49 -2.15 9.20
CA LEU A 70 -16.43 -1.27 9.71
C LEU A 70 -16.97 0.13 10.02
N GLY A 71 -17.76 0.70 9.11
CA GLY A 71 -18.36 2.03 9.27
C GLY A 71 -19.31 2.13 10.47
N LYS A 72 -20.06 1.05 10.77
CA LYS A 72 -20.96 0.98 11.95
C LYS A 72 -20.21 1.20 13.28
N TYR A 73 -18.96 0.78 13.36
CA TYR A 73 -18.14 0.84 14.56
C TYR A 73 -17.11 1.97 14.54
N GLN A 74 -17.25 2.94 13.63
CA GLN A 74 -16.42 4.14 13.62
C GLN A 74 -16.52 4.86 14.97
N THR A 75 -15.38 5.26 15.52
CA THR A 75 -15.33 6.01 16.78
C THR A 75 -15.92 7.42 16.63
N ASN A 76 -16.24 8.05 17.76
CA ASN A 76 -16.72 9.44 17.77
C ASN A 76 -15.73 10.44 17.15
N ARG A 77 -14.43 10.09 17.11
CA ARG A 77 -13.37 10.92 16.51
C ARG A 77 -13.10 10.61 15.04
N GLY A 78 -13.70 9.56 14.47
CA GLY A 78 -13.56 9.20 13.07
C GLY A 78 -12.62 8.02 12.78
N LEU A 79 -11.98 7.44 13.79
CA LEU A 79 -11.16 6.25 13.59
C LEU A 79 -12.04 5.06 13.21
N ILE A 80 -11.70 4.40 12.12
CA ILE A 80 -12.23 3.10 11.73
C ILE A 80 -11.48 2.02 12.53
N PRO A 81 -12.18 1.06 13.15
CA PRO A 81 -11.51 0.03 13.93
C PRO A 81 -10.55 -0.80 13.07
N LEU A 82 -9.44 -1.22 13.67
CA LEU A 82 -8.48 -2.13 13.04
C LEU A 82 -9.16 -3.43 12.60
N ASN A 83 -9.99 -3.99 13.48
CA ASN A 83 -10.84 -5.12 13.16
C ASN A 83 -12.11 -5.16 14.02
N VAL A 84 -13.09 -5.89 13.51
CA VAL A 84 -14.35 -6.17 14.18
C VAL A 84 -14.59 -7.69 14.13
N ASN A 85 -14.93 -8.28 15.28
CA ASN A 85 -15.45 -9.64 15.33
C ASN A 85 -16.98 -9.57 15.49
N PRO A 86 -17.76 -9.78 14.43
CA PRO A 86 -19.22 -9.64 14.48
C PRO A 86 -19.91 -10.64 15.38
N ASP A 87 -19.31 -11.85 15.56
CA ASP A 87 -19.91 -12.94 16.35
C ASP A 87 -19.80 -12.68 17.85
N THR A 88 -18.73 -12.01 18.29
CA THR A 88 -18.49 -11.72 19.71
C THR A 88 -18.76 -10.26 20.07
N GLY A 89 -18.90 -9.36 19.08
CA GLY A 89 -19.00 -7.93 19.28
C GLY A 89 -17.66 -7.27 19.68
N TYR A 90 -16.53 -7.98 19.61
CA TYR A 90 -15.22 -7.41 19.91
C TYR A 90 -14.78 -6.43 18.81
N ILE A 91 -14.27 -5.29 19.24
CA ILE A 91 -13.79 -4.20 18.39
C ILE A 91 -12.37 -3.86 18.83
N SER A 92 -11.41 -3.87 17.91
CA SER A 92 -10.05 -3.39 18.18
C SER A 92 -9.84 -2.00 17.57
N THR A 93 -9.38 -1.09 18.40
CA THR A 93 -8.90 0.25 18.02
C THR A 93 -7.49 0.48 18.55
N GLU A 94 -6.76 -0.59 18.79
CA GLU A 94 -5.40 -0.54 19.32
C GLU A 94 -4.44 0.13 18.33
N ASN A 95 -3.42 0.81 18.82
CA ASN A 95 -2.53 1.64 18.01
C ASN A 95 -1.70 0.83 17.00
N ALA A 96 -1.22 -0.36 17.38
CA ALA A 96 -0.45 -1.18 16.47
C ALA A 96 -1.30 -1.63 15.29
N GLY A 97 -0.89 -1.27 14.07
CA GLY A 97 -1.57 -1.64 12.85
C GLY A 97 -2.91 -0.95 12.59
N ALA A 98 -3.20 0.20 13.22
CA ALA A 98 -4.48 0.89 13.09
C ALA A 98 -4.48 2.12 12.16
N ALA A 99 -3.32 2.70 11.87
CA ALA A 99 -3.25 3.96 11.12
C ALA A 99 -3.82 3.84 9.71
N ASP A 100 -3.60 2.73 9.03
CA ASP A 100 -4.05 2.48 7.67
C ASP A 100 -5.52 2.04 7.53
N SER A 101 -6.23 1.79 8.64
CA SER A 101 -7.64 1.38 8.62
C SER A 101 -8.53 2.40 7.92
N ASN A 102 -8.37 3.69 8.23
CA ASN A 102 -9.13 4.77 7.61
C ASN A 102 -8.79 4.93 6.12
N LEU A 103 -7.51 4.78 5.78
CA LEU A 103 -7.01 4.91 4.42
C LEU A 103 -7.65 3.86 3.50
N TRP A 104 -7.57 2.60 3.87
CA TRP A 104 -8.18 1.51 3.12
C TRP A 104 -9.71 1.57 3.12
N PHE A 105 -10.33 2.03 4.19
CA PHE A 105 -11.78 2.21 4.24
C PHE A 105 -12.30 3.21 3.21
N ILE A 106 -11.61 4.35 3.05
CA ILE A 106 -11.97 5.37 2.05
C ILE A 106 -11.75 4.82 0.64
N LEU A 107 -10.62 4.17 0.39
CA LEU A 107 -10.30 3.54 -0.90
C LEU A 107 -11.28 2.41 -1.25
N GLY A 108 -11.73 1.64 -0.26
CA GLY A 108 -12.74 0.61 -0.43
C GLY A 108 -14.11 1.16 -0.87
N HIS A 109 -14.54 2.32 -0.34
CA HIS A 109 -15.76 2.99 -0.79
C HIS A 109 -15.64 3.49 -2.24
N PHE A 110 -14.50 4.06 -2.57
CA PHE A 110 -14.21 4.50 -3.93
C PHE A 110 -14.24 3.34 -4.93
N LEU A 111 -13.58 2.23 -4.61
CA LEU A 111 -13.59 1.00 -5.40
C LEU A 111 -15.02 0.47 -5.57
N TYR A 112 -15.78 0.36 -4.46
CA TYR A 112 -17.15 -0.13 -4.50
C TYR A 112 -18.02 0.73 -5.42
N TYR A 113 -17.94 2.05 -5.31
CA TYR A 113 -18.70 2.97 -6.15
C TYR A 113 -18.39 2.77 -7.64
N HIS A 114 -17.12 2.64 -8.01
CA HIS A 114 -16.74 2.47 -9.43
C HIS A 114 -17.23 1.17 -10.04
N TYR A 115 -17.37 0.10 -9.24
CA TYR A 115 -17.92 -1.17 -9.71
C TYR A 115 -19.46 -1.22 -9.69
N SER A 116 -20.09 -0.65 -8.68
CA SER A 116 -21.53 -0.77 -8.46
C SER A 116 -22.35 0.39 -9.01
N HIS A 117 -21.75 1.58 -9.14
CA HIS A 117 -22.40 2.86 -9.37
C HIS A 117 -23.53 3.16 -8.39
N ASP A 118 -23.48 2.60 -7.16
CA ASP A 118 -24.48 2.76 -6.11
C ASP A 118 -24.30 4.13 -5.41
N THR A 119 -24.86 5.16 -6.05
CA THR A 119 -24.82 6.54 -5.53
C THR A 119 -25.59 6.67 -4.20
N GLU A 120 -26.66 5.88 -4.01
CA GLU A 120 -27.44 5.91 -2.76
C GLU A 120 -26.61 5.39 -1.57
N PHE A 121 -25.86 4.30 -1.78
CA PHE A 121 -24.94 3.79 -0.79
C PHE A 121 -23.86 4.83 -0.45
N LEU A 122 -23.25 5.44 -1.46
CA LEU A 122 -22.23 6.48 -1.28
C LEU A 122 -22.77 7.67 -0.49
N GLN A 123 -23.96 8.19 -0.83
CA GLN A 123 -24.60 9.29 -0.12
C GLN A 123 -24.89 8.96 1.33
N ARG A 124 -25.39 7.75 1.61
CA ARG A 124 -25.68 7.30 2.98
C ARG A 124 -24.41 7.13 3.82
N HIS A 125 -23.31 6.70 3.22
CA HIS A 125 -22.04 6.48 3.90
C HIS A 125 -21.13 7.71 3.94
N TRP A 126 -21.46 8.76 3.18
CA TRP A 126 -20.65 9.97 3.09
C TRP A 126 -20.24 10.56 4.45
N PRO A 127 -21.13 10.71 5.44
CA PRO A 127 -20.74 11.25 6.74
C PRO A 127 -19.67 10.41 7.48
N VAL A 128 -19.65 9.11 7.24
CA VAL A 128 -18.63 8.20 7.82
C VAL A 128 -17.31 8.33 7.08
N ILE A 129 -17.37 8.43 5.75
CA ILE A 129 -16.19 8.59 4.87
C ILE A 129 -15.50 9.93 5.17
N ASP A 130 -16.27 11.03 5.19
CA ASP A 130 -15.77 12.37 5.44
C ASP A 130 -15.16 12.51 6.84
N LYS A 131 -15.80 11.92 7.85
CA LYS A 131 -15.27 11.87 9.20
C LYS A 131 -14.00 11.02 9.32
N ALA A 132 -13.87 9.94 8.52
CA ALA A 132 -12.66 9.15 8.46
C ALA A 132 -11.50 9.95 7.85
N MET A 133 -11.75 10.75 6.81
CA MET A 133 -10.75 11.67 6.25
C MET A 133 -10.34 12.73 7.26
N CYS A 134 -11.30 13.35 7.95
CA CYS A 134 -11.03 14.33 9.00
C CYS A 134 -10.10 13.76 10.11
N TRP A 135 -10.30 12.50 10.49
CA TRP A 135 -9.42 11.85 11.46
C TRP A 135 -7.99 11.72 10.94
N LEU A 136 -7.80 11.37 9.66
CA LEU A 136 -6.47 11.26 9.03
C LEU A 136 -5.73 12.59 9.03
N ASP A 137 -6.43 13.67 8.73
CA ASP A 137 -5.84 15.01 8.68
C ASP A 137 -5.33 15.49 10.05
N TYR A 138 -6.01 15.08 11.13
CA TYR A 138 -5.52 15.32 12.49
C TYR A 138 -4.29 14.47 12.88
N GLN A 139 -3.85 13.54 12.04
CA GLN A 139 -2.58 12.83 12.26
C GLN A 139 -1.37 13.62 11.74
N ASP A 140 -1.55 14.72 11.03
CA ASP A 140 -0.49 15.68 10.70
C ASP A 140 -0.25 16.64 11.87
N MET A 141 0.41 16.12 12.93
CA MET A 141 0.57 16.84 14.20
C MET A 141 1.53 18.03 14.11
N ASN A 142 2.46 18.04 13.15
CA ASN A 142 3.39 19.13 12.92
C ASN A 142 2.96 20.04 11.77
N GLU A 143 1.79 19.79 11.16
CA GLU A 143 1.21 20.54 10.03
C GLU A 143 2.17 20.64 8.84
N CYS A 144 2.95 19.59 8.59
CA CYS A 144 3.86 19.53 7.43
C CYS A 144 3.17 19.06 6.14
N GLY A 145 1.92 18.64 6.23
CA GLY A 145 1.10 18.11 5.14
C GLY A 145 1.29 16.62 4.88
N LEU A 146 1.99 15.91 5.77
CA LEU A 146 2.10 14.46 5.79
C LEU A 146 1.64 13.92 7.14
N MET A 147 0.88 12.82 7.12
CA MET A 147 0.44 12.20 8.35
C MET A 147 1.59 11.53 9.11
N GLU A 148 1.49 11.52 10.42
CA GLU A 148 2.43 10.90 11.35
C GLU A 148 1.82 9.64 11.95
N VAL A 149 2.63 8.58 12.00
CA VAL A 149 2.24 7.25 12.46
C VAL A 149 3.07 6.86 13.67
N PRO A 150 2.50 6.29 14.74
CA PRO A 150 3.26 5.75 15.85
C PRO A 150 4.14 4.58 15.38
N GLU A 151 5.22 4.28 16.14
CA GLU A 151 6.08 3.12 15.82
C GLU A 151 5.24 1.83 15.74
N ALA A 152 5.42 1.08 14.65
CA ALA A 152 4.64 -0.13 14.34
C ALA A 152 3.12 0.11 14.26
N GLY A 153 2.70 1.28 13.78
CA GLY A 153 1.31 1.72 13.74
C GLY A 153 0.60 1.54 12.40
N ASP A 154 1.11 0.69 11.53
CA ASP A 154 0.57 0.37 10.22
C ASP A 154 0.54 -1.16 9.97
N TRP A 155 0.52 -1.59 8.70
CA TRP A 155 0.55 -3.01 8.35
C TRP A 155 1.80 -3.73 8.85
N MET A 156 2.92 -3.00 9.04
CA MET A 156 4.17 -3.52 9.61
C MET A 156 4.17 -3.44 11.15
N ASP A 157 3.19 -4.04 11.79
CA ASP A 157 2.89 -3.95 13.23
C ASP A 157 3.98 -4.47 14.19
N LEU A 158 5.08 -5.00 13.67
CA LEU A 158 6.28 -5.41 14.41
C LEU A 158 7.58 -4.82 13.85
N LEU A 159 7.52 -3.81 12.95
CA LEU A 159 8.70 -3.16 12.43
C LEU A 159 8.79 -1.70 12.92
N ALA A 160 10.00 -1.19 13.13
CA ALA A 160 10.23 0.13 13.72
C ALA A 160 10.05 1.29 12.70
N VAL A 161 9.05 1.20 11.82
CA VAL A 161 8.60 2.32 11.00
C VAL A 161 7.77 3.27 11.85
N ARG A 162 7.89 4.57 11.62
CA ARG A 162 7.24 5.58 12.46
C ARG A 162 7.30 6.97 11.87
N TYR A 163 6.53 7.87 12.43
CA TYR A 163 6.42 9.26 12.07
C TYR A 163 5.89 9.41 10.63
N ASN A 164 6.57 10.09 9.73
CA ASN A 164 6.09 10.15 8.33
C ASN A 164 6.53 8.88 7.60
N VAL A 165 5.64 7.91 7.52
CA VAL A 165 5.86 6.61 6.88
C VAL A 165 5.42 6.68 5.42
N LEU A 166 6.22 6.12 4.51
CA LEU A 166 5.96 6.14 3.07
C LEU A 166 4.61 5.48 2.72
N TYR A 167 4.42 4.26 3.20
CA TYR A 167 3.21 3.47 2.95
C TYR A 167 1.94 4.24 3.29
N ASP A 168 1.86 4.80 4.49
CA ASP A 168 0.70 5.54 4.94
C ASP A 168 0.50 6.83 4.17
N ASN A 169 1.57 7.56 3.87
CA ASN A 169 1.46 8.84 3.16
C ASN A 169 1.13 8.67 1.68
N VAL A 170 1.57 7.59 1.02
CA VAL A 170 1.14 7.25 -0.33
C VAL A 170 -0.35 6.87 -0.36
N LEU A 171 -0.81 6.10 0.62
CA LEU A 171 -2.23 5.80 0.78
C LEU A 171 -3.04 7.05 1.15
N TYR A 172 -2.49 7.96 1.96
CA TYR A 172 -3.13 9.23 2.29
C TYR A 172 -3.34 10.11 1.06
N TYR A 173 -2.33 10.21 0.20
CA TYR A 173 -2.48 10.83 -1.11
C TYR A 173 -3.61 10.20 -1.93
N ALA A 174 -3.63 8.87 -2.05
CA ALA A 174 -4.65 8.15 -2.77
C ALA A 174 -6.06 8.33 -2.17
N ALA A 175 -6.16 8.30 -0.83
CA ALA A 175 -7.42 8.52 -0.12
C ALA A 175 -7.95 9.95 -0.29
N LYS A 176 -7.08 10.98 -0.34
CA LYS A 176 -7.48 12.35 -0.68
C LYS A 176 -8.04 12.45 -2.09
N LEU A 177 -7.37 11.86 -3.07
CA LEU A 177 -7.89 11.81 -4.45
C LEU A 177 -9.26 11.14 -4.53
N ALA A 178 -9.41 9.99 -3.86
CA ALA A 178 -10.67 9.27 -3.80
C ALA A 178 -11.78 10.08 -3.11
N HIS A 179 -11.46 10.72 -1.98
CA HIS A 179 -12.38 11.56 -1.23
C HIS A 179 -12.85 12.77 -2.05
N GLU A 180 -11.93 13.50 -2.71
CA GLU A 180 -12.25 14.64 -3.56
C GLU A 180 -13.19 14.25 -4.71
N GLN A 181 -12.96 13.10 -5.34
CA GLN A 181 -13.83 12.59 -6.41
C GLN A 181 -15.20 12.16 -5.88
N MET A 182 -15.26 11.46 -4.76
CA MET A 182 -16.53 11.05 -4.14
C MET A 182 -17.32 12.26 -3.65
N ALA A 183 -16.67 13.29 -3.10
CA ALA A 183 -17.31 14.53 -2.68
C ALA A 183 -18.06 15.22 -3.82
N ALA A 184 -17.50 15.21 -5.03
CA ALA A 184 -18.13 15.79 -6.20
C ALA A 184 -19.41 15.03 -6.66
N LEU A 185 -19.58 13.79 -6.25
CA LEU A 185 -20.74 12.93 -6.57
C LEU A 185 -21.87 13.05 -5.52
N VAL A 186 -21.56 13.58 -4.34
CA VAL A 186 -22.53 13.68 -3.24
C VAL A 186 -23.18 15.06 -3.22
N ALA A 187 -24.48 15.13 -3.43
CA ALA A 187 -25.24 16.37 -3.63
C ALA A 187 -25.30 17.32 -2.40
N SER A 188 -24.87 16.88 -1.21
CA SER A 188 -24.98 17.64 0.05
C SER A 188 -23.64 18.19 0.57
N GLY A 189 -22.59 18.08 -0.22
CA GLY A 189 -21.26 18.04 0.29
C GLY A 189 -20.47 19.34 0.27
N THR A 190 -20.71 20.24 1.23
CA THR A 190 -19.55 20.95 1.75
C THR A 190 -18.82 19.95 2.65
N PRO A 191 -17.59 19.55 2.35
CA PRO A 191 -16.83 18.69 3.25
C PRO A 191 -16.82 19.31 4.65
N ILE A 192 -17.05 18.52 5.70
CA ILE A 192 -16.93 18.97 7.11
C ILE A 192 -15.47 19.38 7.36
N TYR A 193 -14.62 19.01 6.44
CA TYR A 193 -13.18 19.02 6.53
C TYR A 193 -12.56 20.12 5.65
N CYS A 194 -11.66 20.88 6.25
CA CYS A 194 -10.76 21.82 5.57
C CYS A 194 -9.32 21.32 5.76
N ALA A 195 -8.80 20.56 4.80
CA ALA A 195 -7.36 20.28 4.78
C ALA A 195 -6.60 21.55 4.37
N ASP A 196 -5.55 21.86 5.10
CA ASP A 196 -4.60 22.90 4.69
C ASP A 196 -3.80 22.45 3.45
N VAL A 197 -3.76 21.14 3.19
CA VAL A 197 -3.01 20.52 2.09
C VAL A 197 -3.89 19.54 1.32
N ASP A 198 -4.07 19.80 0.02
CA ASP A 198 -4.78 18.94 -0.93
C ASP A 198 -3.93 17.73 -1.37
N ALA A 199 -4.50 16.87 -2.23
CA ALA A 199 -3.79 15.71 -2.74
C ALA A 199 -2.50 16.10 -3.50
N ALA A 200 -2.50 17.18 -4.26
CA ALA A 200 -1.32 17.65 -4.99
C ALA A 200 -0.20 18.08 -4.05
N GLY A 201 -0.55 18.74 -2.96
CA GLY A 201 0.41 19.12 -1.92
C GLY A 201 1.01 17.93 -1.19
N VAL A 202 0.22 16.87 -0.91
CA VAL A 202 0.75 15.63 -0.31
C VAL A 202 1.71 14.94 -1.28
N HIS A 203 1.35 14.85 -2.57
CA HIS A 203 2.21 14.30 -3.62
C HIS A 203 3.57 15.01 -3.69
N GLU A 204 3.56 16.35 -3.71
CA GLU A 204 4.79 17.15 -3.74
C GLU A 204 5.66 16.84 -2.52
N ARG A 205 5.08 16.78 -1.32
CA ARG A 205 5.81 16.55 -0.08
C ARG A 205 6.45 15.17 0.00
N ILE A 206 5.74 14.12 -0.44
CA ILE A 206 6.31 12.76 -0.51
C ILE A 206 7.55 12.78 -1.41
N ASN A 207 7.45 13.37 -2.60
CA ASN A 207 8.55 13.42 -3.56
C ASN A 207 9.72 14.28 -3.07
N LEU A 208 9.43 15.38 -2.38
CA LEU A 208 10.45 16.30 -1.85
C LEU A 208 11.20 15.69 -0.66
N LEU A 209 10.51 14.95 0.21
CA LEU A 209 11.02 14.56 1.53
C LEU A 209 11.54 13.13 1.58
N MET A 210 10.95 12.22 0.77
CA MET A 210 11.28 10.79 0.85
C MET A 210 12.10 10.29 -0.33
N TRP A 211 12.12 11.00 -1.47
CA TRP A 211 13.00 10.67 -2.58
C TRP A 211 14.33 11.40 -2.45
N VAL A 212 15.42 10.67 -2.21
CA VAL A 212 16.75 11.26 -2.05
C VAL A 212 17.52 11.21 -3.36
N ASP A 213 17.63 12.36 -4.01
CA ASP A 213 18.47 12.59 -5.18
C ASP A 213 19.50 13.68 -4.92
N ARG A 214 20.73 13.29 -4.62
CA ARG A 214 21.79 14.24 -4.28
C ARG A 214 22.27 15.08 -5.44
N CYS A 215 22.22 14.56 -6.66
CA CYS A 215 22.63 15.32 -7.83
C CYS A 215 21.66 16.46 -8.05
N TRP A 216 20.37 16.18 -8.06
CA TRP A 216 19.33 17.18 -8.19
C TRP A 216 19.38 18.22 -7.05
N VAL A 217 19.52 17.77 -5.81
CA VAL A 217 19.62 18.67 -4.65
C VAL A 217 20.87 19.56 -4.74
N ALA A 218 22.00 19.04 -5.21
CA ALA A 218 23.22 19.85 -5.36
C ALA A 218 23.08 20.94 -6.44
N GLU A 219 22.40 20.64 -7.54
CA GLU A 219 22.15 21.58 -8.63
C GLU A 219 21.08 22.63 -8.29
N HIS A 220 20.07 22.26 -7.51
CA HIS A 220 18.91 23.08 -7.17
C HIS A 220 18.86 23.46 -5.67
N PHE A 221 20.00 23.47 -4.99
CA PHE A 221 20.07 23.57 -3.53
C PHE A 221 19.30 24.77 -2.96
N ALA A 222 19.43 25.93 -3.56
CA ALA A 222 18.76 27.14 -3.06
C ALA A 222 17.23 27.05 -3.17
N GLU A 223 16.72 26.53 -4.28
CA GLU A 223 15.28 26.33 -4.51
C GLU A 223 14.73 25.26 -3.58
N HIS A 224 15.43 24.14 -3.47
CA HIS A 224 15.08 23.03 -2.58
C HIS A 224 15.03 23.49 -1.12
N LEU A 225 16.01 24.30 -0.70
CA LEU A 225 16.07 24.87 0.63
C LEU A 225 14.88 25.79 0.94
N GLU A 226 14.49 26.65 -0.01
CA GLU A 226 13.32 27.52 0.18
C GLU A 226 12.03 26.72 0.25
N ARG A 227 11.87 25.68 -0.57
CA ARG A 227 10.72 24.77 -0.49
C ARG A 227 10.65 24.06 0.86
N LEU A 228 11.77 23.53 1.36
CA LEU A 228 11.81 22.88 2.68
C LEU A 228 11.45 23.83 3.83
N LYS A 229 11.90 25.09 3.75
CA LYS A 229 11.55 26.11 4.76
C LYS A 229 10.05 26.41 4.82
N THR A 230 9.34 26.32 3.69
CA THR A 230 7.90 26.57 3.65
C THR A 230 7.09 25.42 4.23
N ILE A 231 7.69 24.22 4.37
CA ILE A 231 7.02 23.05 4.91
C ILE A 231 7.14 23.04 6.44
N ARG A 232 8.32 22.77 6.98
CA ARG A 232 8.62 22.83 8.43
C ARG A 232 10.12 22.79 8.69
N LEU A 233 10.52 23.39 9.80
CA LEU A 233 11.92 23.58 10.16
C LEU A 233 12.64 22.25 10.47
N GLU A 234 11.94 21.27 11.04
CA GLU A 234 12.46 19.96 11.37
C GLU A 234 12.99 19.22 10.13
N TRP A 235 12.27 19.30 9.04
CA TRP A 235 12.67 18.72 7.77
C TRP A 235 13.92 19.37 7.19
N PHE A 236 14.00 20.69 7.29
CA PHE A 236 15.19 21.44 6.93
C PHE A 236 16.41 20.97 7.73
N MET A 237 16.26 20.82 9.03
CA MET A 237 17.34 20.33 9.92
C MET A 237 17.77 18.91 9.58
N LEU A 238 16.81 18.04 9.23
CA LEU A 238 17.09 16.69 8.76
C LEU A 238 17.94 16.72 7.49
N TYR A 239 17.49 17.39 6.45
CA TYR A 239 18.21 17.49 5.18
C TYR A 239 19.55 18.20 5.30
N HIS A 240 19.66 19.21 6.12
CA HIS A 240 20.91 19.90 6.37
C HIS A 240 21.93 19.01 7.09
N ASN A 241 21.48 18.23 8.07
CA ASN A 241 22.33 17.30 8.81
C ASN A 241 22.60 16.00 8.02
N VAL A 242 21.74 15.67 7.09
CA VAL A 242 21.78 14.47 6.27
C VAL A 242 22.48 14.71 4.91
N GLY A 243 23.30 15.75 4.79
CA GLY A 243 24.20 15.92 3.64
C GLY A 243 25.12 14.72 3.38
N THR A 244 25.00 13.66 4.17
CA THR A 244 25.68 12.37 4.08
C THR A 244 24.83 11.26 3.45
N ILE A 245 23.47 11.40 3.30
CA ILE A 245 22.65 10.37 2.66
C ILE A 245 23.00 10.32 1.17
N SER A 246 23.38 9.15 0.68
CA SER A 246 23.55 8.91 -0.75
C SER A 246 22.20 8.81 -1.44
N SER A 247 22.13 9.10 -2.74
CA SER A 247 20.94 8.84 -3.56
C SER A 247 20.50 7.39 -3.40
N ARG A 248 19.18 7.19 -3.36
CA ARG A 248 18.57 5.86 -3.30
C ARG A 248 17.69 5.67 -4.52
N PRO A 249 17.64 4.46 -5.10
CA PRO A 249 16.76 4.14 -6.21
C PRO A 249 15.33 3.77 -5.74
N PHE A 250 14.94 4.24 -4.56
CA PHE A 250 13.65 4.00 -3.93
C PHE A 250 13.35 5.12 -2.92
N TYR A 251 12.09 5.30 -2.57
CA TYR A 251 11.68 6.19 -1.49
C TYR A 251 12.07 5.61 -0.14
N LEU A 252 12.56 6.45 0.76
CA LEU A 252 12.81 6.09 2.14
C LEU A 252 11.53 5.56 2.81
N PRO A 253 11.60 4.48 3.60
CA PRO A 253 10.42 3.87 4.21
C PRO A 253 9.76 4.76 5.26
N PHE A 254 10.54 5.59 5.94
CA PHE A 254 10.05 6.62 6.85
C PHE A 254 11.09 7.71 7.07
N VAL A 255 10.60 8.88 7.45
CA VAL A 255 11.43 10.00 7.91
C VAL A 255 10.84 10.50 9.23
N ALA A 256 11.67 10.56 10.27
CA ALA A 256 11.35 11.07 11.58
C ALA A 256 12.20 12.29 11.91
N PHE A 257 11.98 12.89 13.09
CA PHE A 257 12.59 14.16 13.47
C PHE A 257 14.12 14.21 13.30
N ARG A 258 14.86 13.14 13.59
CA ARG A 258 16.34 13.08 13.50
C ARG A 258 16.85 11.78 12.90
N GLU A 259 16.00 11.02 12.28
CA GLU A 259 16.37 9.72 11.73
C GLU A 259 15.46 9.36 10.55
N TYR A 260 15.91 8.41 9.78
CA TYR A 260 15.18 7.86 8.63
C TYR A 260 15.48 6.38 8.49
N GLY A 261 14.59 5.64 7.87
CA GLY A 261 14.86 4.26 7.46
C GLY A 261 15.74 4.23 6.21
N ASP A 262 16.69 3.31 6.17
CA ASP A 262 17.59 3.14 5.01
C ASP A 262 17.48 1.71 4.44
N TRP A 263 16.26 1.32 4.11
CA TRP A 263 15.92 0.08 3.42
C TRP A 263 14.76 0.32 2.47
N CYS A 264 14.67 -0.53 1.44
CA CYS A 264 13.52 -0.50 0.55
C CYS A 264 12.33 -1.19 1.23
N ASP A 265 11.30 -0.43 1.58
CA ASP A 265 9.96 -0.94 1.85
C ASP A 265 9.29 -1.26 0.52
N SER A 266 9.02 -2.53 0.26
CA SER A 266 8.46 -2.95 -1.02
C SER A 266 7.05 -2.44 -1.22
N PHE A 267 6.19 -2.54 -0.21
CA PHE A 267 4.77 -2.20 -0.37
C PHE A 267 4.56 -0.71 -0.55
N GLY A 268 5.19 0.15 0.26
CA GLY A 268 5.12 1.60 0.10
C GLY A 268 5.64 2.06 -1.26
N ASN A 269 6.78 1.50 -1.72
CA ASN A 269 7.34 1.83 -3.03
C ASN A 269 6.47 1.32 -4.20
N LEU A 270 5.88 0.12 -4.12
CA LEU A 270 4.95 -0.39 -5.12
C LEU A 270 3.67 0.43 -5.20
N LEU A 271 3.13 0.85 -4.06
CA LEU A 271 1.99 1.77 -4.01
C LEU A 271 2.33 3.13 -4.62
N ALA A 272 3.55 3.66 -4.39
CA ALA A 272 4.00 4.90 -5.03
C ALA A 272 4.02 4.78 -6.57
N VAL A 273 4.41 3.61 -7.09
CA VAL A 273 4.32 3.30 -8.53
C VAL A 273 2.87 3.26 -9.01
N LEU A 274 1.99 2.59 -8.29
CA LEU A 274 0.61 2.34 -8.69
C LEU A 274 -0.27 3.59 -8.61
N THR A 275 -0.07 4.42 -7.60
CA THR A 275 -0.82 5.67 -7.39
C THR A 275 -0.27 6.85 -8.21
N GLY A 276 0.88 6.65 -8.89
CA GLY A 276 1.54 7.70 -9.67
C GLY A 276 2.20 8.78 -8.81
N VAL A 277 2.56 8.47 -7.56
CA VAL A 277 3.50 9.27 -6.75
C VAL A 277 4.88 9.21 -7.37
N ALA A 278 5.32 8.00 -7.78
CA ALA A 278 6.52 7.81 -8.56
C ALA A 278 6.24 8.12 -10.05
N ASP A 279 6.92 9.13 -10.60
CA ASP A 279 6.96 9.41 -12.03
C ASP A 279 7.62 8.27 -12.85
N GLY A 280 7.72 8.43 -14.16
CA GLY A 280 8.29 7.41 -15.04
C GLY A 280 9.72 7.02 -14.68
N HIS A 281 10.56 7.99 -14.33
CA HIS A 281 11.97 7.80 -13.96
C HIS A 281 12.09 7.09 -12.60
N ARG A 282 11.42 7.58 -11.57
CA ARG A 282 11.45 6.99 -10.22
C ARG A 282 10.88 5.57 -10.23
N ARG A 283 9.78 5.34 -10.94
CA ARG A 283 9.15 4.04 -11.14
C ARG A 283 10.13 3.02 -11.73
N GLU A 284 10.87 3.40 -12.76
CA GLU A 284 11.88 2.52 -13.38
C GLU A 284 13.00 2.19 -12.38
N HIS A 285 13.50 3.18 -11.63
CA HIS A 285 14.55 2.96 -10.63
C HIS A 285 14.11 2.01 -9.52
N ILE A 286 12.90 2.17 -9.00
CA ILE A 286 12.33 1.29 -7.98
C ILE A 286 12.26 -0.15 -8.49
N LEU A 287 11.63 -0.37 -9.64
CA LEU A 287 11.42 -1.71 -10.16
C LEU A 287 12.74 -2.39 -10.57
N ARG A 288 13.69 -1.64 -11.16
CA ARG A 288 15.05 -2.17 -11.46
C ARG A 288 15.78 -2.57 -10.19
N TYR A 289 15.74 -1.73 -9.15
CA TYR A 289 16.37 -2.05 -7.88
C TYR A 289 15.79 -3.33 -7.29
N MET A 290 14.46 -3.44 -7.21
CA MET A 290 13.80 -4.64 -6.68
C MET A 290 14.19 -5.91 -7.42
N LEU A 291 14.33 -5.86 -8.76
CA LEU A 291 14.82 -6.99 -9.56
C LEU A 291 16.29 -7.29 -9.27
N GLN A 292 17.16 -6.28 -9.21
CA GLN A 292 18.60 -6.44 -9.00
C GLN A 292 18.95 -7.06 -7.66
N VAL A 293 18.21 -6.73 -6.60
CA VAL A 293 18.47 -7.26 -5.26
C VAL A 293 17.70 -8.55 -4.94
N GLY A 294 16.95 -9.07 -5.90
CA GLY A 294 16.20 -10.32 -5.75
C GLY A 294 15.07 -10.22 -4.71
N MET A 295 14.33 -9.11 -4.69
CA MET A 295 13.18 -8.97 -3.77
C MET A 295 12.06 -9.98 -4.05
N ALA A 296 11.99 -10.49 -5.28
CA ALA A 296 11.02 -11.51 -5.69
C ALA A 296 11.59 -12.94 -5.67
N GLU A 297 12.71 -13.18 -4.98
CA GLU A 297 13.34 -14.49 -4.90
C GLU A 297 13.37 -15.03 -3.45
N PRO A 298 13.06 -16.32 -3.23
CA PRO A 298 12.63 -17.32 -4.20
C PRO A 298 11.20 -17.14 -4.71
N TYR A 299 10.38 -16.30 -4.06
CA TYR A 299 9.02 -15.95 -4.44
C TYR A 299 8.76 -14.45 -4.23
N PRO A 300 7.76 -13.83 -4.92
CA PRO A 300 7.41 -12.44 -4.72
C PRO A 300 6.52 -12.26 -3.46
N THR A 301 6.68 -11.22 -2.67
CA THR A 301 7.75 -10.22 -2.61
C THR A 301 8.16 -10.04 -1.16
N LYS A 302 9.46 -9.88 -0.92
CA LYS A 302 9.97 -9.58 0.44
C LYS A 302 9.42 -8.23 0.92
N ALA A 303 9.03 -8.15 2.19
CA ALA A 303 8.49 -6.92 2.76
C ALA A 303 9.51 -5.78 2.73
N ILE A 304 10.74 -6.04 3.13
CA ILE A 304 11.85 -5.07 3.08
C ILE A 304 13.15 -5.69 2.55
N TYR A 305 14.06 -4.82 2.08
CA TYR A 305 15.43 -5.19 1.74
C TYR A 305 16.41 -4.01 1.94
N PRO A 306 17.58 -4.23 2.60
CA PRO A 306 17.97 -5.44 3.32
C PRO A 306 17.16 -5.65 4.60
N PRO A 307 17.12 -6.86 5.18
CA PRO A 307 16.57 -7.07 6.51
C PRO A 307 17.45 -6.43 7.58
N ILE A 308 16.85 -6.08 8.72
CA ILE A 308 17.50 -5.40 9.84
C ILE A 308 18.04 -6.45 10.81
N TYR A 309 19.34 -6.37 11.13
CA TYR A 309 20.03 -7.32 12.00
C TYR A 309 20.21 -6.81 13.43
N PRO A 310 20.34 -7.73 14.42
CA PRO A 310 20.66 -7.35 15.80
C PRO A 310 21.93 -6.47 15.86
N GLY A 311 21.82 -5.34 16.56
CA GLY A 311 22.91 -4.37 16.71
C GLY A 311 22.91 -3.23 15.70
N GLU A 312 22.04 -3.27 14.68
CA GLU A 312 21.83 -2.14 13.79
C GLU A 312 20.91 -1.08 14.42
N ASN A 313 20.99 0.17 13.95
CA ASN A 313 20.27 1.33 14.54
C ASN A 313 18.77 1.13 14.67
N HIS A 314 18.16 0.42 13.72
CA HIS A 314 16.71 0.19 13.67
C HIS A 314 16.29 -1.15 14.25
N TRP A 315 17.22 -1.92 14.80
CA TRP A 315 16.88 -3.13 15.55
C TRP A 315 16.08 -2.79 16.81
N ARG A 316 15.04 -3.56 17.09
CA ARG A 316 14.26 -3.47 18.32
C ARG A 316 14.20 -4.85 18.99
N ASP A 317 14.32 -4.88 20.32
CA ASP A 317 14.28 -6.15 21.06
C ASP A 317 12.94 -6.88 20.91
N TYR A 318 11.84 -6.15 20.66
CA TYR A 318 10.55 -6.77 20.42
C TYR A 318 10.48 -7.57 19.10
N TYR A 319 11.42 -7.40 18.14
CA TYR A 319 11.52 -8.24 16.95
C TYR A 319 11.74 -9.71 17.30
N ARG A 320 12.34 -9.99 18.46
CA ARG A 320 12.54 -11.34 18.98
C ARG A 320 11.29 -11.95 19.60
N SER A 321 10.22 -11.16 19.77
CA SER A 321 8.98 -11.68 20.33
C SER A 321 8.49 -12.84 19.48
N ARG A 322 8.34 -14.01 20.09
CA ARG A 322 7.99 -15.27 19.45
C ARG A 322 8.88 -15.66 18.26
N ASN A 323 10.09 -15.09 18.14
CA ASN A 323 10.97 -15.19 16.96
C ASN A 323 10.28 -14.82 15.63
N LEU A 324 9.31 -13.94 15.68
CA LEU A 324 8.45 -13.68 14.53
C LEU A 324 9.13 -12.72 13.53
N ASN A 325 9.79 -11.65 14.00
CA ASN A 325 10.33 -10.60 13.14
C ASN A 325 11.87 -10.55 13.12
N ILE A 326 12.53 -11.71 13.24
CA ILE A 326 13.99 -11.82 13.06
C ILE A 326 14.32 -11.73 11.55
N PRO A 327 15.61 -11.47 11.17
CA PRO A 327 15.96 -11.31 9.76
C PRO A 327 15.42 -12.41 8.86
N HIS A 328 14.87 -12.02 7.71
CA HIS A 328 14.22 -12.86 6.70
C HIS A 328 12.85 -13.46 7.11
N GLN A 329 12.27 -12.96 8.20
CA GLN A 329 10.95 -13.38 8.65
C GLN A 329 9.99 -12.19 8.74
N TYR A 330 8.70 -12.48 8.64
CA TYR A 330 7.60 -11.54 8.80
C TYR A 330 7.86 -10.21 8.06
N HIS A 331 7.75 -9.05 8.73
CA HIS A 331 8.04 -7.75 8.09
C HIS A 331 9.54 -7.48 7.89
N ASN A 332 10.42 -8.22 8.57
CA ASN A 332 11.87 -8.05 8.47
C ASN A 332 12.48 -8.89 7.34
N GLY A 333 11.93 -8.75 6.13
CA GLY A 333 12.41 -9.42 4.93
C GLY A 333 11.76 -10.78 4.65
N GLY A 334 10.65 -11.14 5.32
CA GLY A 334 9.76 -12.23 4.93
C GLY A 334 9.05 -11.93 3.61
N ILE A 335 8.64 -12.95 2.90
CA ILE A 335 7.91 -12.87 1.63
C ILE A 335 6.41 -12.82 1.92
N TRP A 336 5.74 -11.83 1.35
CA TRP A 336 4.30 -11.64 1.46
C TRP A 336 3.63 -11.81 0.09
N PRO A 337 2.92 -12.92 -0.18
CA PRO A 337 2.27 -13.13 -1.48
C PRO A 337 1.29 -12.01 -1.83
N MET A 338 0.63 -11.40 -0.84
CA MET A 338 -0.21 -10.23 -1.02
C MET A 338 0.58 -9.08 -1.68
N VAL A 339 1.75 -8.72 -1.16
CA VAL A 339 2.64 -7.70 -1.76
C VAL A 339 3.12 -8.14 -3.13
N GLY A 340 3.31 -9.45 -3.35
CA GLY A 340 3.63 -10.03 -4.66
C GLY A 340 2.60 -9.68 -5.73
N GLY A 341 1.31 -9.66 -5.38
CA GLY A 341 0.25 -9.23 -6.31
C GLY A 341 0.37 -7.75 -6.72
N PHE A 342 0.68 -6.86 -5.78
CA PHE A 342 0.96 -5.45 -6.08
C PHE A 342 2.23 -5.28 -6.93
N HIS A 343 3.25 -6.12 -6.72
CA HIS A 343 4.47 -6.08 -7.53
C HIS A 343 4.19 -6.46 -9.00
N VAL A 344 3.42 -7.52 -9.25
CA VAL A 344 2.97 -7.87 -10.60
C VAL A 344 2.21 -6.70 -11.24
N ALA A 345 1.27 -6.08 -10.50
CA ALA A 345 0.50 -4.93 -10.97
C ALA A 345 1.41 -3.72 -11.32
N ALA A 346 2.43 -3.45 -10.50
CA ALA A 346 3.39 -2.37 -10.76
C ALA A 346 4.24 -2.64 -12.01
N LEU A 347 4.61 -3.89 -12.30
CA LEU A 347 5.28 -4.26 -13.54
C LEU A 347 4.38 -4.04 -14.76
N VAL A 348 3.08 -4.39 -14.66
CA VAL A 348 2.09 -4.09 -15.72
C VAL A 348 1.97 -2.59 -15.92
N ARG A 349 1.86 -1.78 -14.84
CA ARG A 349 1.82 -0.31 -14.90
C ARG A 349 3.03 0.28 -15.64
N HIS A 350 4.19 -0.32 -15.46
CA HIS A 350 5.41 0.13 -16.13
C HIS A 350 5.54 -0.36 -17.57
N GLY A 351 4.71 -1.30 -18.00
CA GLY A 351 4.78 -1.93 -19.33
C GLY A 351 5.77 -3.09 -19.45
N TRP A 352 6.27 -3.62 -18.33
CA TRP A 352 7.16 -4.78 -18.32
C TRP A 352 6.37 -6.10 -18.31
N GLN A 353 5.56 -6.28 -19.33
CA GLN A 353 4.61 -7.39 -19.44
C GLN A 353 5.27 -8.77 -19.25
N HIS A 354 6.43 -9.00 -19.86
CA HIS A 354 7.11 -10.30 -19.75
C HIS A 354 7.55 -10.61 -18.31
N HIS A 355 8.06 -9.61 -17.58
CA HIS A 355 8.42 -9.76 -16.16
C HIS A 355 7.18 -9.98 -15.30
N ALA A 356 6.08 -9.29 -15.60
CA ALA A 356 4.81 -9.46 -14.91
C ALA A 356 4.26 -10.89 -15.07
N GLU A 357 4.32 -11.46 -16.29
CA GLU A 357 3.91 -12.84 -16.55
C GLU A 357 4.78 -13.87 -15.79
N GLN A 358 6.09 -13.67 -15.77
CA GLN A 358 7.00 -14.54 -15.02
C GLN A 358 6.73 -14.46 -13.51
N MET A 359 6.56 -13.25 -13.01
CA MET A 359 6.29 -13.02 -11.58
C MET A 359 4.92 -13.57 -11.17
N LEU A 360 3.89 -13.46 -12.02
CA LEU A 360 2.58 -14.06 -11.78
C LEU A 360 2.69 -15.59 -11.63
N ALA A 361 3.48 -16.25 -12.47
CA ALA A 361 3.71 -17.69 -12.35
C ALA A 361 4.44 -18.04 -11.03
N SER A 362 5.44 -17.25 -10.64
CA SER A 362 6.12 -17.41 -9.35
C SER A 362 5.20 -17.14 -8.16
N LEU A 363 4.27 -16.18 -8.27
CA LEU A 363 3.25 -15.91 -7.25
C LEU A 363 2.26 -17.08 -7.12
N ALA A 364 1.87 -17.71 -8.22
CA ALA A 364 1.07 -18.92 -8.19
C ALA A 364 1.77 -20.06 -7.43
N GLU A 365 3.06 -20.28 -7.69
CA GLU A 365 3.86 -21.27 -6.97
C GLU A 365 4.02 -20.90 -5.49
N ALA A 366 4.19 -19.63 -5.14
CA ALA A 366 4.21 -19.18 -3.74
C ALA A 366 2.91 -19.52 -3.00
N ASN A 367 1.75 -19.25 -3.63
CA ASN A 367 0.45 -19.55 -3.08
C ASN A 367 0.12 -21.05 -3.04
N ARG A 368 0.80 -21.83 -3.89
CA ARG A 368 0.71 -23.29 -3.88
C ARG A 368 1.47 -23.93 -2.72
N GLN A 369 2.51 -23.25 -2.19
CA GLN A 369 3.27 -23.78 -1.07
C GLN A 369 2.36 -24.01 0.15
N GLY A 370 2.52 -25.14 0.81
CA GLY A 370 1.82 -25.47 2.05
C GLY A 370 2.57 -26.53 2.84
N THR A 371 2.35 -26.56 4.16
CA THR A 371 2.99 -27.54 5.03
C THR A 371 2.25 -28.89 4.98
N ASN A 372 0.92 -28.85 4.89
CA ASN A 372 0.08 -30.04 4.96
C ASN A 372 -0.67 -30.35 3.66
N HIS A 373 -0.85 -29.37 2.81
CA HIS A 373 -1.56 -29.50 1.53
C HIS A 373 -1.09 -28.43 0.54
N ASP A 374 -1.29 -28.68 -0.74
CA ASP A 374 -1.08 -27.68 -1.80
C ASP A 374 -2.15 -26.57 -1.74
N TRP A 375 -1.82 -25.39 -2.27
CA TRP A 375 -2.69 -24.22 -2.35
C TRP A 375 -3.12 -23.69 -0.99
N ALA A 376 -2.10 -23.54 -0.11
CA ALA A 376 -2.32 -23.05 1.24
C ALA A 376 -2.57 -21.53 1.31
N PHE A 377 -2.16 -20.74 0.32
CA PHE A 377 -2.31 -19.28 0.34
C PHE A 377 -1.87 -18.70 1.69
N ASN A 378 -0.58 -18.91 1.99
CA ASN A 378 -0.02 -18.53 3.29
C ASN A 378 -0.03 -17.02 3.47
N GLU A 379 -0.04 -16.59 4.73
CA GLU A 379 0.12 -15.19 5.12
C GLU A 379 1.47 -14.67 4.65
N TRP A 380 2.53 -15.37 4.99
CA TRP A 380 3.89 -15.05 4.56
C TRP A 380 4.75 -16.31 4.43
N LEU A 381 5.93 -16.16 3.79
CA LEU A 381 6.92 -17.21 3.61
C LEU A 381 8.28 -16.70 4.08
N HIS A 382 9.15 -17.58 4.52
CA HIS A 382 10.51 -17.23 4.94
C HIS A 382 11.32 -16.65 3.76
N GLY A 383 11.93 -15.48 3.96
CA GLY A 383 12.51 -14.64 2.92
C GLY A 383 13.67 -15.25 2.12
N THR A 384 14.33 -16.31 2.59
CA THR A 384 15.42 -16.99 1.88
C THR A 384 15.08 -18.39 1.42
N SER A 385 14.31 -19.14 2.22
CA SER A 385 13.96 -20.52 1.89
C SER A 385 12.63 -20.66 1.15
N GLY A 386 11.76 -19.67 1.22
CA GLY A 386 10.39 -19.77 0.71
C GLY A 386 9.50 -20.73 1.52
N HIS A 387 9.94 -21.13 2.71
CA HIS A 387 9.16 -22.03 3.57
C HIS A 387 7.86 -21.35 4.03
N PRO A 388 6.68 -22.02 3.94
CA PRO A 388 5.41 -21.49 4.38
C PRO A 388 5.41 -21.12 5.87
N MET A 389 4.85 -19.95 6.17
CA MET A 389 4.79 -19.37 7.51
C MET A 389 3.44 -18.66 7.70
N GLY A 390 3.14 -18.32 8.94
CA GLY A 390 1.89 -17.65 9.29
C GLY A 390 0.66 -18.55 9.17
N TYR A 391 -0.51 -17.93 9.02
CA TYR A 391 -1.76 -18.67 8.82
C TYR A 391 -1.98 -18.97 7.33
N GLU A 392 -2.61 -20.12 7.06
CA GLU A 392 -3.03 -20.54 5.71
C GLU A 392 -4.40 -19.94 5.34
N GLN A 393 -4.80 -20.11 4.09
CA GLN A 393 -6.09 -19.67 3.53
C GLN A 393 -6.35 -18.16 3.73
N GLN A 394 -5.31 -17.35 3.49
CA GLN A 394 -5.38 -15.91 3.61
C GLN A 394 -6.15 -15.29 2.45
N ALA A 395 -7.19 -14.53 2.78
CA ALA A 395 -8.06 -13.88 1.82
C ALA A 395 -7.29 -12.92 0.91
N TRP A 396 -6.42 -12.07 1.49
CA TRP A 396 -5.64 -11.10 0.70
C TRP A 396 -4.59 -11.75 -0.21
N SER A 397 -3.96 -12.89 0.20
CA SER A 397 -3.01 -13.61 -0.67
C SER A 397 -3.74 -14.18 -1.90
N ALA A 398 -4.93 -14.75 -1.70
CA ALA A 398 -5.77 -15.23 -2.78
C ALA A 398 -6.30 -14.09 -3.67
N ALA A 399 -6.79 -13.03 -3.06
CA ALA A 399 -7.32 -11.86 -3.76
C ALA A 399 -6.27 -11.18 -4.63
N MET A 400 -5.07 -10.97 -4.10
CA MET A 400 -4.03 -10.28 -4.84
C MET A 400 -3.41 -11.14 -5.94
N PHE A 401 -3.53 -12.47 -5.89
CA PHE A 401 -3.29 -13.31 -7.05
C PHE A 401 -4.30 -13.05 -8.17
N LEU A 402 -5.60 -12.99 -7.85
CA LEU A 402 -6.66 -12.70 -8.83
C LEU A 402 -6.52 -11.30 -9.43
N TYR A 403 -6.17 -10.32 -8.61
CA TYR A 403 -5.88 -8.95 -9.07
C TYR A 403 -4.69 -8.92 -10.04
N ALA A 404 -3.59 -9.60 -9.69
CA ALA A 404 -2.40 -9.70 -10.52
C ALA A 404 -2.68 -10.40 -11.86
N GLU A 405 -3.44 -11.50 -11.83
CA GLU A 405 -3.88 -12.19 -13.04
C GLU A 405 -4.74 -11.29 -13.93
N HIS A 406 -5.71 -10.58 -13.33
CA HIS A 406 -6.52 -9.60 -14.04
C HIS A 406 -5.64 -8.54 -14.71
N ALA A 407 -4.71 -7.95 -13.97
CA ALA A 407 -3.78 -6.95 -14.48
C ALA A 407 -2.96 -7.46 -15.68
N VAL A 408 -2.36 -8.65 -15.56
CA VAL A 408 -1.56 -9.25 -16.64
C VAL A 408 -2.42 -9.53 -17.88
N ARG A 409 -3.64 -9.99 -17.70
CA ARG A 409 -4.56 -10.37 -18.79
C ARG A 409 -5.16 -9.17 -19.51
N THR A 410 -5.51 -8.10 -18.78
CA THR A 410 -6.28 -6.97 -19.32
C THR A 410 -5.46 -5.71 -19.52
N GLY A 411 -4.34 -5.57 -18.82
CA GLY A 411 -3.57 -4.33 -18.74
C GLY A 411 -4.23 -3.25 -17.88
N THR A 412 -5.36 -3.54 -17.20
CA THR A 412 -6.08 -2.59 -16.35
C THR A 412 -5.83 -2.86 -14.88
N LEU A 413 -5.83 -1.80 -14.08
CA LEU A 413 -5.51 -1.81 -12.66
C LEU A 413 -6.65 -1.12 -11.87
N PRO A 414 -7.78 -1.82 -11.65
CA PRO A 414 -8.91 -1.28 -10.91
C PRO A 414 -8.50 -0.61 -9.60
N LEU A 415 -9.17 0.45 -9.21
CA LEU A 415 -8.83 1.45 -8.21
C LEU A 415 -7.76 2.44 -8.69
N PHE A 416 -6.59 1.94 -9.12
CA PHE A 416 -5.47 2.82 -9.46
C PHE A 416 -5.67 3.54 -10.79
N ASP A 417 -6.33 2.92 -11.77
CA ASP A 417 -6.63 3.58 -13.05
C ASP A 417 -7.68 4.69 -12.87
N GLU A 418 -8.70 4.45 -12.04
CA GLU A 418 -9.73 5.44 -11.73
C GLU A 418 -9.15 6.62 -10.93
N LEU A 419 -8.28 6.35 -9.95
CA LEU A 419 -7.58 7.41 -9.21
C LEU A 419 -6.74 8.31 -10.13
N LEU A 420 -6.06 7.72 -11.12
CA LEU A 420 -5.22 8.48 -12.05
C LEU A 420 -6.01 9.20 -13.13
N ALA A 421 -7.15 8.67 -13.55
CA ALA A 421 -8.00 9.29 -14.57
C ALA A 421 -8.52 10.67 -14.15
N ALA A 422 -8.60 10.94 -12.86
CA ALA A 422 -9.07 12.20 -12.28
C ALA A 422 -7.99 13.27 -12.12
N LYS A 423 -6.70 12.96 -12.35
CA LYS A 423 -5.65 13.99 -12.33
C LYS A 423 -5.94 15.04 -13.41
N PRO A 424 -5.93 16.34 -13.08
CA PRO A 424 -6.00 17.39 -14.09
C PRO A 424 -4.86 17.20 -15.09
N THR A 425 -5.16 17.19 -16.38
CA THR A 425 -4.23 16.95 -17.50
C THR A 425 -3.03 17.95 -17.52
N ALA A 426 -3.08 19.03 -16.75
CA ALA A 426 -2.03 20.04 -16.63
C ALA A 426 -0.79 19.56 -15.85
N ALA A 427 -0.92 18.57 -14.96
CA ALA A 427 0.21 18.04 -14.19
C ALA A 427 1.10 17.07 -14.98
N ILE A 428 0.53 16.43 -16.02
CA ILE A 428 1.26 15.44 -16.84
C ILE A 428 2.12 16.12 -17.92
N ALA A 429 1.73 17.31 -18.39
CA ALA A 429 2.42 18.02 -19.47
C ALA A 429 3.67 18.78 -19.01
N SER A 430 3.83 19.09 -17.72
CA SER A 430 5.01 19.80 -17.20
C SER A 430 6.16 18.87 -16.82
N GLU A 431 5.89 17.59 -16.54
CA GLU A 431 6.91 16.63 -16.09
C GLU A 431 7.72 16.03 -17.25
N ASP A 432 7.13 15.89 -18.45
CA ASP A 432 7.83 15.32 -19.61
C ASP A 432 8.69 16.35 -20.40
N ASN A 433 8.48 17.66 -20.21
CA ASN A 433 9.17 18.70 -20.99
C ASN A 433 10.42 19.28 -20.33
N GLU A 434 10.66 19.12 -19.04
CA GLU A 434 11.86 19.67 -18.38
C GLU A 434 13.12 18.79 -18.54
N PHE A 435 12.96 17.51 -18.92
CA PHE A 435 14.09 16.58 -19.02
C PHE A 435 14.72 16.41 -20.42
N HIS A 436 14.12 16.98 -21.47
CA HIS A 436 14.65 16.79 -22.86
C HIS A 436 15.65 17.84 -23.36
N MET A 437 16.00 18.86 -22.55
CA MET A 437 16.89 19.94 -23.00
C MET A 437 18.34 19.88 -22.48
N ALA A 438 18.75 18.82 -21.77
CA ALA A 438 20.11 18.71 -21.24
C ALA A 438 21.00 17.66 -21.93
N GLY A 439 20.69 17.24 -23.15
CA GLY A 439 21.42 16.20 -23.88
C GLY A 439 21.87 16.62 -25.28
N GLY A 440 22.64 17.67 -25.41
CA GLY A 440 23.17 18.05 -26.73
C GLY A 440 24.27 19.11 -26.70
N GLY A 441 25.52 18.73 -26.59
CA GLY A 441 26.64 19.63 -26.73
C GLY A 441 27.98 19.02 -26.33
N GLY A 442 28.54 18.11 -27.14
CA GLY A 442 29.95 17.75 -27.04
C GLY A 442 30.81 18.77 -27.81
N PRO A 443 31.99 19.09 -27.33
CA PRO A 443 32.95 19.90 -28.05
C PRO A 443 34.08 19.08 -28.63
N ALA A 444 34.68 19.71 -29.60
CA ALA A 444 35.97 19.38 -30.18
C ALA A 444 37.12 19.50 -29.16
#